data_66d26d9fb06cbad05b9921a117bb59b3
#
_entry.id   66d26d9fb06cbad05b9921a117bb59b3
#
_cell.length_a   1.000
_cell.length_b   1.000
_cell.length_c   1.000
_cell.angle_alpha   90.00
_cell.angle_beta   90.00
_cell.angle_gamma   90.00
#
_symmetry.space_group_name_H-M   'P 1'
#
loop_
_entity.id
_entity.type
_entity.pdbx_description
1 polymer ?
#
loop_
_entity_poly.entity_id
_entity_poly.type
_entity_poly.pdbx_seq_one_letter_code
_entity_poly.pdbx_strand_id
1 'polypeptide(L)'
;MKKIYDMLKLENIKILPGVKDWREAIHVAVKPLVDGGYCEERYGDEIIKNTEKLGPYYVLCENVALIHGSTEQGVIKRQIAITLLKEPVKFKEDGYDVRI
;
A
#
# COMPACT_ATOMS: atom_id res chain seq x y z
N MET A 1 5.02 2.95 23.39
CA MET A 1 5.12 2.67 21.95
C MET A 1 4.04 1.69 21.52
N LYS A 2 3.37 1.98 20.41
CA LYS A 2 2.34 1.10 19.87
C LYS A 2 2.98 -0.12 19.20
N LYS A 3 2.53 -1.31 19.56
CA LYS A 3 3.01 -2.55 18.92
C LYS A 3 2.25 -2.80 17.63
N ILE A 4 2.82 -3.63 16.73
CA ILE A 4 2.21 -3.92 15.43
C ILE A 4 0.78 -4.45 15.58
N TYR A 5 0.53 -5.40 16.50
CA TYR A 5 -0.81 -5.94 16.66
C TYR A 5 -1.83 -4.91 17.15
N ASP A 6 -1.38 -3.84 17.81
CA ASP A 6 -2.26 -2.74 18.22
C ASP A 6 -2.69 -1.88 17.01
N MET A 7 -1.93 -1.97 15.92
CA MET A 7 -2.21 -1.23 14.69
C MET A 7 -3.02 -2.04 13.68
N LEU A 8 -3.20 -3.35 13.91
CA LEU A 8 -3.98 -4.20 13.02
C LEU A 8 -5.46 -4.12 13.40
N LYS A 9 -6.27 -3.66 12.47
CA LYS A 9 -7.72 -3.56 12.65
C LYS A 9 -8.42 -4.26 11.50
N LEU A 10 -9.51 -4.94 11.81
CA LEU A 10 -10.25 -5.72 10.83
C LEU A 10 -10.74 -4.86 9.66
N GLU A 11 -11.17 -3.62 9.93
CA GLU A 11 -11.61 -2.70 8.88
C GLU A 11 -10.50 -2.26 7.93
N ASN A 12 -9.24 -2.50 8.31
CA ASN A 12 -8.08 -2.17 7.48
C ASN A 12 -7.50 -3.39 6.75
N ILE A 13 -8.20 -4.52 6.81
CA ILE A 13 -7.80 -5.74 6.13
C ILE A 13 -8.81 -6.04 5.04
N LYS A 14 -8.34 -6.15 3.80
CA LYS A 14 -9.19 -6.41 2.64
C LYS A 14 -8.66 -7.55 1.79
N ILE A 15 -9.58 -8.30 1.20
CA ILE A 15 -9.27 -9.32 0.20
C ILE A 15 -10.01 -8.93 -1.06
N LEU A 16 -9.28 -8.72 -2.15
CA LEU A 16 -9.84 -8.29 -3.44
C LEU A 16 -9.52 -9.31 -4.52
N PRO A 17 -10.38 -9.42 -5.55
CA PRO A 17 -10.10 -10.33 -6.67
C PRO A 17 -8.81 -9.98 -7.39
N GLY A 18 -8.54 -8.71 -7.60
CA GLY A 18 -7.36 -8.21 -8.27
C GLY A 18 -7.47 -6.73 -8.52
N VAL A 19 -6.46 -6.16 -9.14
CA VAL A 19 -6.43 -4.76 -9.53
C VAL A 19 -5.95 -4.65 -10.97
N LYS A 20 -6.27 -3.53 -11.62
CA LYS A 20 -5.94 -3.28 -13.01
C LYS A 20 -4.43 -3.16 -13.23
N ASP A 21 -3.75 -2.45 -12.35
CA ASP A 21 -2.31 -2.19 -12.45
C ASP A 21 -1.76 -1.80 -11.07
N TRP A 22 -0.46 -1.54 -11.01
CA TRP A 22 0.21 -1.19 -9.76
C TRP A 22 -0.26 0.15 -9.17
N ARG A 23 -0.72 1.07 -10.00
CA ARG A 23 -1.25 2.36 -9.52
C ARG A 23 -2.55 2.13 -8.76
N GLU A 24 -3.43 1.32 -9.31
CA GLU A 24 -4.66 0.97 -8.62
C GLU A 24 -4.35 0.19 -7.33
N ALA A 25 -3.33 -0.68 -7.35
CA ALA A 25 -2.92 -1.40 -6.16
C ALA A 25 -2.57 -0.45 -5.01
N ILE A 26 -1.82 0.62 -5.31
CA ILE A 26 -1.47 1.62 -4.31
C ILE A 26 -2.72 2.33 -3.78
N HIS A 27 -3.62 2.74 -4.66
CA HIS A 27 -4.85 3.43 -4.23
C HIS A 27 -5.72 2.55 -3.35
N VAL A 28 -5.93 1.29 -3.71
CA VAL A 28 -6.77 0.40 -2.90
C VAL A 28 -6.10 0.06 -1.57
N ALA A 29 -4.77 -0.04 -1.55
CA ALA A 29 -4.03 -0.31 -0.32
C ALA A 29 -4.10 0.86 0.66
N VAL A 30 -4.06 2.08 0.17
CA VAL A 30 -4.06 3.30 0.99
C VAL A 30 -5.48 3.70 1.42
N LYS A 31 -6.50 3.34 0.64
CA LYS A 31 -7.86 3.78 0.88
C LYS A 31 -8.38 3.57 2.31
N PRO A 32 -8.21 2.39 2.94
CA PRO A 32 -8.67 2.23 4.32
C PRO A 32 -8.03 3.22 5.29
N LEU A 33 -6.79 3.57 5.04
CA LEU A 33 -6.05 4.52 5.89
C LEU A 33 -6.56 5.95 5.69
N VAL A 34 -6.90 6.31 4.46
CA VAL A 34 -7.50 7.61 4.17
C VAL A 34 -8.89 7.70 4.80
N ASP A 35 -9.71 6.69 4.58
CA ASP A 35 -11.08 6.65 5.11
C ASP A 35 -11.09 6.67 6.64
N GLY A 36 -10.10 6.09 7.28
CA GLY A 36 -9.97 6.06 8.73
C GLY A 36 -9.32 7.30 9.33
N GLY A 37 -8.87 8.25 8.50
CA GLY A 37 -8.23 9.47 8.98
C GLY A 37 -6.76 9.31 9.38
N TYR A 38 -6.11 8.23 8.97
CA TYR A 38 -4.71 7.96 9.31
C TYR A 38 -3.73 8.61 8.34
N CYS A 39 -4.17 8.90 7.12
CA CYS A 39 -3.37 9.65 6.18
C CYS A 39 -4.27 10.49 5.27
N GLU A 40 -3.64 11.47 4.62
CA GLU A 40 -4.34 12.35 3.70
C GLU A 40 -4.57 11.63 2.36
N GLU A 41 -5.57 12.10 1.62
CA GLU A 41 -5.92 11.55 0.31
C GLU A 41 -4.75 11.56 -0.67
N ARG A 42 -3.89 12.56 -0.59
CA ARG A 42 -2.71 12.70 -1.46
C ARG A 42 -1.63 11.63 -1.25
N TYR A 43 -1.69 10.89 -0.15
CA TYR A 43 -0.64 9.92 0.21
C TYR A 43 -0.42 8.89 -0.90
N GLY A 44 -1.49 8.34 -1.46
CA GLY A 44 -1.39 7.39 -2.56
C GLY A 44 -0.72 8.00 -3.79
N ASP A 45 -1.12 9.21 -4.16
CA ASP A 45 -0.54 9.92 -5.31
C ASP A 45 0.94 10.21 -5.10
N GLU A 46 1.33 10.54 -3.87
CA GLU A 46 2.73 10.79 -3.55
C GLU A 46 3.58 9.52 -3.64
N ILE A 47 3.03 8.38 -3.21
CA ILE A 47 3.71 7.09 -3.36
C ILE A 47 3.88 6.74 -4.84
N ILE A 48 2.86 7.01 -5.65
CA ILE A 48 2.94 6.79 -7.09
C ILE A 48 4.07 7.63 -7.70
N LYS A 49 4.18 8.89 -7.33
CA LYS A 49 5.26 9.76 -7.78
C LYS A 49 6.63 9.20 -7.37
N ASN A 50 6.74 8.74 -6.13
CA ASN A 50 7.98 8.12 -5.65
C ASN A 50 8.34 6.89 -6.48
N THR A 51 7.35 6.08 -6.82
CA THR A 51 7.55 4.86 -7.61
C THR A 51 8.03 5.19 -9.02
N GLU A 52 7.45 6.20 -9.64
CA GLU A 52 7.85 6.64 -10.97
C GLU A 52 9.29 7.17 -10.98
N LYS A 53 9.72 7.79 -9.88
CA LYS A 53 11.04 8.38 -9.76
C LYS A 53 12.10 7.38 -9.32
N LEU A 54 11.79 6.52 -8.36
CA LEU A 54 12.75 5.66 -7.67
C LEU A 54 12.58 4.17 -8.00
N GLY A 55 11.51 3.80 -8.68
CA GLY A 55 11.14 2.41 -8.86
C GLY A 55 10.36 1.87 -7.66
N PRO A 56 9.86 0.63 -7.73
CA PRO A 56 9.04 0.05 -6.66
C PRO A 56 9.89 -0.45 -5.48
N TYR A 57 10.51 0.47 -4.76
CA TYR A 57 11.42 0.21 -3.65
C TYR A 57 10.80 -0.60 -2.51
N TYR A 58 9.49 -0.61 -2.41
CA TYR A 58 8.74 -1.28 -1.34
C TYR A 58 8.39 -2.75 -1.66
N VAL A 59 8.69 -3.24 -2.86
CA VAL A 59 8.50 -4.67 -3.16
C VAL A 59 9.66 -5.43 -2.54
N LEU A 60 9.36 -6.23 -1.52
CA LEU A 60 10.36 -6.88 -0.69
C LEU A 60 10.82 -8.22 -1.25
N CYS A 61 9.87 -9.00 -1.78
CA CYS A 61 10.13 -10.32 -2.33
C CYS A 61 8.89 -10.74 -3.11
N GLU A 62 8.93 -11.93 -3.69
CA GLU A 62 7.79 -12.44 -4.43
C GLU A 62 6.54 -12.45 -3.56
N ASN A 63 5.45 -11.91 -4.10
CA ASN A 63 4.13 -11.79 -3.48
C ASN A 63 3.98 -10.74 -2.38
N VAL A 64 5.04 -10.05 -1.95
CA VAL A 64 4.94 -9.12 -0.81
C VAL A 64 5.50 -7.74 -1.14
N ALA A 65 4.69 -6.72 -0.91
CA ALA A 65 5.10 -5.32 -0.97
C ALA A 65 4.69 -4.60 0.30
N LEU A 66 5.59 -3.78 0.85
CA LEU A 66 5.29 -2.90 1.97
C LEU A 66 5.17 -1.49 1.44
N ILE A 67 4.02 -1.17 0.88
CA ILE A 67 3.75 0.13 0.27
C ILE A 67 3.83 1.23 1.32
N HIS A 68 4.71 2.19 1.10
CA HIS A 68 4.89 3.30 2.02
C HIS A 68 5.51 4.51 1.34
N GLY A 69 5.28 5.68 1.91
CA GLY A 69 5.94 6.92 1.52
C GLY A 69 6.56 7.56 2.76
N SER A 70 7.11 8.75 2.62
CA SER A 70 7.64 9.49 3.75
C SER A 70 6.50 10.13 4.55
N THR A 71 6.76 10.43 5.82
CA THR A 71 5.75 11.01 6.71
C THR A 71 5.24 12.37 6.22
N GLU A 72 6.07 13.13 5.53
CA GLU A 72 5.69 14.45 4.98
C GLU A 72 4.71 14.35 3.83
N GLN A 73 4.51 13.16 3.27
CA GLN A 73 3.66 12.97 2.11
C GLN A 73 2.20 12.69 2.46
N GLY A 74 1.80 12.95 3.70
CA GLY A 74 0.41 12.90 4.08
C GLY A 74 0.06 11.98 5.23
N VAL A 75 1.03 11.53 6.02
CA VAL A 75 0.77 10.68 7.19
C VAL A 75 0.28 11.56 8.34
N ILE A 76 -0.84 11.16 8.94
CA ILE A 76 -1.44 11.85 10.09
C ILE A 76 -1.20 11.05 11.37
N LYS A 77 -1.48 9.75 11.32
CA LYS A 77 -1.32 8.83 12.46
C LYS A 77 -0.74 7.50 12.01
N ARG A 78 -0.04 6.83 12.90
CA ARG A 78 0.49 5.48 12.61
C ARG A 78 -0.65 4.48 12.47
N GLN A 79 -0.64 3.72 11.41
CA GLN A 79 -1.60 2.63 11.18
C GLN A 79 -1.07 1.71 10.09
N ILE A 80 -1.57 0.49 10.08
CA ILE A 80 -1.25 -0.53 9.08
C ILE A 80 -2.54 -1.01 8.43
N ALA A 81 -2.53 -1.17 7.12
CA ALA A 81 -3.61 -1.81 6.40
C ALA A 81 -3.02 -2.97 5.58
N ILE A 82 -3.78 -4.04 5.45
CA ILE A 82 -3.38 -5.21 4.69
C ILE A 82 -4.37 -5.43 3.56
N THR A 83 -3.87 -5.57 2.34
CA THR A 83 -4.66 -5.90 1.16
C THR A 83 -4.13 -7.18 0.55
N LEU A 84 -5.01 -8.16 0.37
CA LEU A 84 -4.70 -9.42 -0.29
C LEU A 84 -5.38 -9.45 -1.64
N LEU A 85 -4.61 -9.77 -2.68
CA LEU A 85 -5.12 -9.87 -4.04
C LEU A 85 -5.13 -11.34 -4.46
N LYS A 86 -6.26 -11.82 -4.94
CA LYS A 86 -6.37 -13.19 -5.47
C LYS A 86 -5.55 -13.33 -6.76
N GLU A 87 -5.61 -12.31 -7.61
CA GLU A 87 -4.78 -12.22 -8.82
C GLU A 87 -3.60 -11.30 -8.53
N PRO A 88 -2.36 -11.71 -8.81
CA PRO A 88 -1.19 -10.89 -8.51
C PRO A 88 -1.08 -9.70 -9.45
N VAL A 89 -0.33 -8.69 -9.02
CA VAL A 89 -0.02 -7.51 -9.82
C VAL A 89 1.49 -7.30 -9.84
N LYS A 90 2.02 -6.79 -10.94
CA LYS A 90 3.43 -6.41 -11.06
C LYS A 90 3.59 -4.91 -10.91
N PHE A 91 4.60 -4.50 -10.16
CA PHE A 91 4.92 -3.08 -9.96
C PHE A 91 5.95 -2.57 -10.97
N LYS A 92 6.57 -3.47 -11.71
CA LYS A 92 7.36 -3.16 -12.90
C LYS A 92 7.41 -4.39 -13.79
N GLU A 93 7.73 -4.19 -15.07
CA GLU A 93 7.66 -5.24 -16.09
C GLU A 93 8.40 -6.51 -15.70
N ASP A 94 9.64 -6.39 -15.21
CA ASP A 94 10.48 -7.52 -14.80
C ASP A 94 10.42 -7.81 -13.31
N GLY A 95 9.45 -7.24 -12.60
CA GLY A 95 9.37 -7.37 -11.15
C GLY A 95 8.64 -8.61 -10.69
N TYR A 96 8.64 -8.80 -9.38
CA TYR A 96 7.89 -9.87 -8.75
C TYR A 96 6.38 -9.67 -8.91
N ASP A 97 5.65 -10.77 -8.95
CA ASP A 97 4.20 -10.75 -8.76
C ASP A 97 3.92 -10.41 -7.30
N VAL A 98 2.92 -9.56 -7.05
CA VAL A 98 2.57 -9.13 -5.69
C VAL A 98 1.10 -9.43 -5.42
N ARG A 99 0.81 -10.05 -4.26
CA ARG A 99 -0.54 -10.35 -3.77
C ARG A 99 -0.86 -9.67 -2.45
N ILE A 100 0.16 -9.26 -1.73
CA ILE A 100 -0.01 -8.65 -0.39
C ILE A 100 0.70 -7.33 -0.33
#